data_3f79000439f4196e6b47397563f55c67
#
_entry.id   3f79000439f4196e6b47397563f55c67
#
_cell.length_a   1.000
_cell.length_b   1.000
_cell.length_c   1.000
_cell.angle_alpha   90.00
_cell.angle_beta   90.00
_cell.angle_gamma   90.00
#
_symmetry.space_group_name_H-M   'P 1'
#
loop_
_entity.id
_entity.type
_entity.pdbx_description
1 polymer ?
#
loop_
_entity_poly.entity_id
_entity_poly.type
_entity_poly.pdbx_seq_one_letter_code
_entity_poly.pdbx_strand_id
1 'polypeptide(L)'
;MKLRLIKIFTIVSGSLLLHSCSYGTHIHETFTPLTETIEACTTPPEQVDLFFEGEKIDFDYVKIGLIQVEGAIDTSQKELIIKLKKGAQSKCADAIIGIKKVYQTREQGLLFTDVKPEAYSSEVFYGVAVRKR
;
A
#
# COMPACT_ATOMS: atom_id res chain seq x y z
N MET A 1 -30.42 10.73 37.28
CA MET A 1 -29.52 9.75 36.64
C MET A 1 -29.80 9.56 35.12
N LYS A 2 -31.03 9.44 34.68
CA LYS A 2 -31.39 9.23 33.25
C LYS A 2 -30.92 10.36 32.30
N LEU A 3 -30.96 11.64 32.73
CA LEU A 3 -30.60 12.78 31.87
C LEU A 3 -29.09 12.86 31.57
N ARG A 4 -28.22 12.40 32.47
CA ARG A 4 -26.76 12.35 32.26
C ARG A 4 -26.33 11.24 31.31
N LEU A 5 -27.01 10.10 31.37
CA LEU A 5 -26.76 8.97 30.43
C LEU A 5 -27.09 9.33 29.00
N ILE A 6 -28.20 10.06 28.77
CA ILE A 6 -28.63 10.47 27.42
C ILE A 6 -27.60 11.43 26.82
N LYS A 7 -27.07 12.39 27.60
CA LYS A 7 -26.03 13.32 27.13
C LYS A 7 -24.72 12.64 26.77
N ILE A 8 -24.30 11.64 27.57
CA ILE A 8 -23.07 10.86 27.28
C ILE A 8 -23.26 10.03 26.02
N PHE A 9 -24.43 9.41 25.81
CA PHE A 9 -24.70 8.61 24.64
C PHE A 9 -24.74 9.45 23.36
N THR A 10 -25.28 10.67 23.41
CA THR A 10 -25.30 11.61 22.29
C THR A 10 -23.91 12.09 21.90
N ILE A 11 -23.02 12.35 22.88
CA ILE A 11 -21.65 12.78 22.65
C ILE A 11 -20.81 11.62 22.03
N VAL A 12 -20.96 10.40 22.51
CA VAL A 12 -20.26 9.22 21.98
C VAL A 12 -20.73 8.90 20.58
N SER A 13 -22.03 8.97 20.29
CA SER A 13 -22.59 8.74 18.96
C SER A 13 -22.15 9.82 17.96
N GLY A 14 -22.07 11.09 18.39
CA GLY A 14 -21.57 12.19 17.55
C GLY A 14 -20.08 12.08 17.23
N SER A 15 -19.28 11.55 18.16
CA SER A 15 -17.83 11.35 17.96
C SER A 15 -17.50 10.24 16.98
N LEU A 16 -18.31 9.19 16.89
CA LEU A 16 -18.16 8.10 15.94
C LEU A 16 -18.44 8.49 14.49
N LEU A 17 -19.29 9.50 14.26
CA LEU A 17 -19.64 9.95 12.91
C LEU A 17 -18.56 10.84 12.26
N LEU A 18 -17.60 11.37 13.03
CA LEU A 18 -16.57 12.27 12.51
C LEU A 18 -15.34 11.57 11.94
N HIS A 19 -15.23 10.24 12.04
CA HIS A 19 -14.02 9.50 11.69
C HIS A 19 -14.03 8.83 10.30
N SER A 20 -15.06 8.99 9.49
CA SER A 20 -15.26 8.07 8.35
C SER A 20 -15.36 8.70 6.95
N CYS A 21 -14.98 9.95 6.74
CA CYS A 21 -15.37 10.62 5.50
C CYS A 21 -14.26 11.12 4.58
N SER A 22 -13.01 10.67 4.72
CA SER A 22 -11.94 11.07 3.79
C SER A 22 -11.43 9.91 2.95
N TYR A 23 -11.13 10.16 1.68
CA TYR A 23 -10.51 9.21 0.76
C TYR A 23 -9.22 9.82 0.14
N GLY A 24 -8.36 8.97 -0.43
CA GLY A 24 -7.10 9.40 -1.06
C GLY A 24 -5.95 9.67 -0.07
N THR A 25 -6.15 9.42 1.24
CA THR A 25 -5.20 9.74 2.31
C THR A 25 -4.30 8.59 2.74
N HIS A 26 -4.42 7.42 2.11
CA HIS A 26 -3.67 6.23 2.50
C HIS A 26 -2.79 5.71 1.37
N ILE A 27 -1.62 5.17 1.74
CA ILE A 27 -0.78 4.41 0.82
C ILE A 27 -1.53 3.15 0.41
N HIS A 28 -1.67 2.96 -0.90
CA HIS A 28 -2.34 1.79 -1.47
C HIS A 28 -1.30 0.76 -1.94
N GLU A 29 -1.51 -0.50 -1.55
CA GLU A 29 -0.66 -1.63 -1.96
C GLU A 29 -1.51 -2.63 -2.73
N THR A 30 -1.00 -3.07 -3.86
CA THR A 30 -1.63 -4.11 -4.69
C THR A 30 -0.61 -5.20 -4.98
N PHE A 31 -1.05 -6.44 -4.83
CA PHE A 31 -0.27 -7.62 -5.25
C PHE A 31 -1.09 -8.46 -6.22
N THR A 32 -0.55 -8.67 -7.42
CA THR A 32 -1.17 -9.50 -8.45
C THR A 32 -0.34 -10.78 -8.61
N PRO A 33 -0.86 -11.95 -8.23
CA PRO A 33 -0.13 -13.22 -8.38
C PRO A 33 0.13 -13.54 -9.85
N LEU A 34 1.31 -14.12 -10.13
CA LEU A 34 1.69 -14.65 -11.44
C LEU A 34 1.67 -16.19 -11.48
N THR A 35 1.43 -16.84 -10.34
CA THR A 35 1.29 -18.29 -10.20
C THR A 35 -0.13 -18.64 -9.78
N GLU A 36 -0.66 -19.77 -10.28
CA GLU A 36 -2.02 -20.23 -9.96
C GLU A 36 -2.17 -20.62 -8.48
N THR A 37 -1.10 -21.11 -7.88
CA THR A 37 -1.06 -21.47 -6.45
C THR A 37 -0.12 -20.53 -5.70
N ILE A 38 -0.68 -19.67 -4.85
CA ILE A 38 0.11 -18.93 -3.86
C ILE A 38 0.17 -19.78 -2.62
N GLU A 39 1.32 -20.37 -2.35
CA GLU A 39 1.58 -20.96 -1.04
C GLU A 39 1.52 -19.86 0.01
N ALA A 40 0.80 -20.14 1.11
CA ALA A 40 0.75 -19.22 2.24
C ALA A 40 2.17 -18.97 2.76
N CYS A 41 2.55 -17.70 2.93
CA CYS A 41 3.84 -17.33 3.47
C CYS A 41 3.86 -17.60 4.98
N THR A 42 4.47 -18.71 5.37
CA THR A 42 4.59 -19.11 6.80
C THR A 42 5.84 -18.54 7.46
N THR A 43 6.90 -18.31 6.69
CA THR A 43 8.18 -17.81 7.18
C THR A 43 8.69 -16.71 6.24
N PRO A 44 8.30 -15.45 6.48
CA PRO A 44 8.77 -14.33 5.68
C PRO A 44 10.30 -14.20 5.78
N PRO A 45 11.01 -13.83 4.68
CA PRO A 45 12.44 -13.56 4.73
C PRO A 45 12.73 -12.33 5.64
N GLU A 46 13.90 -12.31 6.27
CA GLU A 46 14.30 -11.17 7.11
C GLU A 46 14.47 -9.89 6.30
N GLN A 47 14.95 -10.02 5.06
CA GLN A 47 15.21 -8.90 4.15
C GLN A 47 14.66 -9.21 2.76
N VAL A 48 14.30 -8.15 2.04
CA VAL A 48 13.91 -8.21 0.63
C VAL A 48 14.88 -7.34 -0.15
N ASP A 49 15.59 -7.92 -1.11
CA ASP A 49 16.50 -7.19 -1.99
C ASP A 49 15.72 -6.40 -3.05
N LEU A 50 16.23 -5.23 -3.42
CA LEU A 50 15.61 -4.35 -4.40
C LEU A 50 16.54 -4.19 -5.60
N PHE A 51 16.00 -4.48 -6.80
CA PHE A 51 16.70 -4.29 -8.07
C PHE A 51 15.86 -3.37 -8.95
N PHE A 52 16.41 -2.20 -9.24
CA PHE A 52 15.75 -1.23 -10.11
C PHE A 52 15.91 -1.62 -11.59
N GLU A 53 15.11 -1.00 -12.44
CA GLU A 53 15.16 -1.25 -13.88
C GLU A 53 16.59 -1.01 -14.42
N GLY A 54 17.11 -1.97 -15.20
CA GLY A 54 18.46 -1.93 -15.76
C GLY A 54 19.56 -2.52 -14.87
N GLU A 55 19.28 -2.84 -13.61
CA GLU A 55 20.24 -3.52 -12.75
C GLU A 55 20.37 -5.00 -13.13
N LYS A 56 21.62 -5.49 -13.07
CA LYS A 56 21.91 -6.90 -13.37
C LYS A 56 21.47 -7.79 -12.21
N ILE A 57 20.79 -8.88 -12.55
CA ILE A 57 20.39 -9.92 -11.62
C ILE A 57 21.31 -11.13 -11.87
N ASP A 58 22.00 -11.59 -10.86
CA ASP A 58 23.03 -12.63 -10.92
C ASP A 58 22.64 -13.92 -10.16
N PHE A 59 21.35 -14.12 -9.91
CA PHE A 59 20.81 -15.32 -9.28
C PHE A 59 19.60 -15.86 -10.06
N ASP A 60 19.36 -17.17 -9.92
CA ASP A 60 18.16 -17.80 -10.44
C ASP A 60 16.95 -17.51 -9.55
N TYR A 61 15.80 -17.33 -10.14
CA TYR A 61 14.58 -16.96 -9.42
C TYR A 61 13.29 -17.48 -10.06
N VAL A 62 12.24 -17.51 -9.26
CA VAL A 62 10.85 -17.72 -9.70
C VAL A 62 10.05 -16.46 -9.48
N LYS A 63 9.32 -16.01 -10.49
CA LYS A 63 8.38 -14.88 -10.37
C LYS A 63 7.14 -15.34 -9.62
N ILE A 64 6.76 -14.65 -8.56
CA ILE A 64 5.58 -14.99 -7.76
C ILE A 64 4.43 -14.00 -7.93
N GLY A 65 4.72 -12.75 -8.24
CA GLY A 65 3.68 -11.75 -8.42
C GLY A 65 4.20 -10.39 -8.86
N LEU A 66 3.27 -9.53 -9.27
CA LEU A 66 3.50 -8.11 -9.46
C LEU A 66 3.13 -7.40 -8.16
N ILE A 67 3.99 -6.51 -7.70
CA ILE A 67 3.73 -5.68 -6.53
C ILE A 67 3.76 -4.21 -6.93
N GLN A 68 2.79 -3.46 -6.45
CA GLN A 68 2.66 -2.03 -6.67
C GLN A 68 2.34 -1.34 -5.35
N VAL A 69 2.97 -0.20 -5.12
CA VAL A 69 2.67 0.69 -3.99
C VAL A 69 2.48 2.10 -4.51
N GLU A 70 1.36 2.69 -4.17
CA GLU A 70 0.93 4.01 -4.59
C GLU A 70 0.83 4.94 -3.39
N GLY A 71 1.48 6.10 -3.47
CA GLY A 71 1.51 7.08 -2.39
C GLY A 71 0.19 7.83 -2.21
N ALA A 72 -0.05 8.28 -1.00
CA ALA A 72 -0.99 9.33 -0.70
C ALA A 72 -0.33 10.71 -0.88
N ILE A 73 -1.09 11.78 -0.68
CA ILE A 73 -0.53 13.14 -0.64
C ILE A 73 0.56 13.19 0.46
N ASP A 74 1.65 13.89 0.17
CA ASP A 74 2.81 14.05 1.08
C ASP A 74 3.54 12.76 1.50
N THR A 75 3.26 11.62 0.83
CA THR A 75 3.99 10.38 1.10
C THR A 75 5.41 10.46 0.58
N SER A 76 6.38 10.21 1.46
CA SER A 76 7.80 10.19 1.07
C SER A 76 8.16 8.92 0.29
N GLN A 77 9.16 9.02 -0.60
CA GLN A 77 9.71 7.83 -1.30
C GLN A 77 10.18 6.75 -0.33
N LYS A 78 10.76 7.15 0.81
CA LYS A 78 11.20 6.22 1.85
C LYS A 78 10.06 5.35 2.38
N GLU A 79 8.89 5.96 2.63
CA GLU A 79 7.70 5.24 3.09
C GLU A 79 7.19 4.27 2.03
N LEU A 80 7.18 4.68 0.76
CA LEU A 80 6.79 3.82 -0.35
C LEU A 80 7.71 2.60 -0.49
N ILE A 81 9.03 2.80 -0.41
CA ILE A 81 10.01 1.71 -0.47
C ILE A 81 9.86 0.76 0.73
N ILE A 82 9.65 1.28 1.93
CA ILE A 82 9.39 0.46 3.12
C ILE A 82 8.12 -0.37 2.93
N LYS A 83 7.06 0.25 2.41
CA LYS A 83 5.79 -0.43 2.16
C LYS A 83 5.92 -1.50 1.09
N LEU A 84 6.64 -1.19 0.00
CA LEU A 84 6.93 -2.13 -1.09
C LEU A 84 7.68 -3.39 -0.56
N LYS A 85 8.72 -3.18 0.26
CA LYS A 85 9.47 -4.28 0.91
C LYS A 85 8.56 -5.13 1.81
N LYS A 86 7.79 -4.49 2.68
CA LYS A 86 6.88 -5.20 3.60
C LYS A 86 5.83 -6.01 2.84
N GLY A 87 5.27 -5.46 1.78
CA GLY A 87 4.32 -6.14 0.92
C GLY A 87 4.90 -7.39 0.29
N ALA A 88 6.09 -7.29 -0.30
CA ALA A 88 6.80 -8.44 -0.88
C ALA A 88 7.20 -9.48 0.19
N GLN A 89 7.69 -9.03 1.34
CA GLN A 89 8.04 -9.87 2.48
C GLN A 89 6.86 -10.73 2.96
N SER A 90 5.66 -10.12 3.03
CA SER A 90 4.43 -10.84 3.41
C SER A 90 4.02 -11.94 2.42
N LYS A 91 4.58 -11.93 1.21
CA LYS A 91 4.38 -12.93 0.16
C LYS A 91 5.56 -13.93 0.04
N CYS A 92 6.50 -13.91 0.99
CA CYS A 92 7.73 -14.71 0.95
C CYS A 92 8.56 -14.43 -0.32
N ALA A 93 8.61 -13.20 -0.78
CA ALA A 93 9.52 -12.78 -1.82
C ALA A 93 10.89 -12.47 -1.22
N ASP A 94 11.95 -12.98 -1.83
CA ASP A 94 13.34 -12.70 -1.43
C ASP A 94 13.85 -11.41 -2.09
N ALA A 95 13.28 -11.04 -3.23
CA ALA A 95 13.63 -9.84 -3.95
C ALA A 95 12.46 -9.26 -4.75
N ILE A 96 12.60 -7.98 -5.09
CA ILE A 96 11.75 -7.29 -6.07
C ILE A 96 12.67 -6.84 -7.20
N ILE A 97 12.36 -7.24 -8.43
CA ILE A 97 13.18 -6.95 -9.61
C ILE A 97 12.45 -6.03 -10.58
N GLY A 98 13.23 -5.29 -11.39
CA GLY A 98 12.69 -4.39 -12.40
C GLY A 98 11.85 -3.26 -11.81
N ILE A 99 12.24 -2.74 -10.65
CA ILE A 99 11.49 -1.69 -9.96
C ILE A 99 11.50 -0.42 -10.80
N LYS A 100 10.31 0.10 -11.06
CA LYS A 100 10.09 1.38 -11.74
C LYS A 100 9.32 2.33 -10.85
N LYS A 101 9.60 3.62 -11.03
CA LYS A 101 8.82 4.71 -10.45
C LYS A 101 8.05 5.42 -11.56
N VAL A 102 6.76 5.60 -11.36
CA VAL A 102 5.89 6.39 -12.23
C VAL A 102 5.06 7.35 -11.40
N TYR A 103 4.44 8.32 -12.07
CA TYR A 103 3.52 9.25 -11.47
C TYR A 103 2.12 8.99 -11.98
N GLN A 104 1.15 9.03 -11.08
CA GLN A 104 -0.26 8.84 -11.39
C GLN A 104 -1.08 9.96 -10.77
N THR A 105 -2.06 10.49 -11.50
CA THR A 105 -2.99 11.47 -10.94
C THR A 105 -4.00 10.74 -10.06
N ARG A 106 -4.14 11.22 -8.83
CA ARG A 106 -5.14 10.76 -7.86
C ARG A 106 -5.98 11.93 -7.39
N GLU A 107 -7.08 11.61 -6.75
CA GLU A 107 -7.96 12.57 -6.12
C GLU A 107 -8.10 12.26 -4.64
N GLN A 108 -8.19 13.31 -3.85
CA GLN A 108 -8.57 13.24 -2.44
C GLN A 108 -9.81 14.08 -2.21
N GLY A 109 -10.61 13.72 -1.26
CA GLY A 109 -11.83 14.45 -0.93
C GLY A 109 -12.53 13.95 0.31
N LEU A 110 -13.65 14.58 0.58
CA LEU A 110 -14.57 14.17 1.63
C LEU A 110 -15.82 13.58 0.97
N LEU A 111 -16.21 12.40 1.42
CA LEU A 111 -17.45 11.77 0.96
C LEU A 111 -18.68 12.55 1.46
N PHE A 112 -19.72 12.59 0.64
CA PHE A 112 -20.99 13.23 0.97
C PHE A 112 -20.91 14.74 1.25
N THR A 113 -19.98 15.43 0.59
CA THR A 113 -19.87 16.89 0.64
C THR A 113 -19.93 17.50 -0.76
N ASP A 114 -20.30 18.78 -0.86
CA ASP A 114 -20.26 19.55 -2.11
C ASP A 114 -18.86 20.08 -2.44
N VAL A 115 -17.86 19.73 -1.64
CA VAL A 115 -16.47 20.12 -1.86
C VAL A 115 -15.91 19.30 -3.02
N LYS A 116 -15.39 19.99 -4.03
CA LYS A 116 -14.77 19.31 -5.19
C LYS A 116 -13.54 18.52 -4.74
N PRO A 117 -13.36 17.29 -5.26
CA PRO A 117 -12.14 16.53 -5.05
C PRO A 117 -10.91 17.32 -5.52
N GLU A 118 -9.83 17.22 -4.81
CA GLU A 118 -8.56 17.83 -5.14
C GLU A 118 -7.66 16.79 -5.80
N ALA A 119 -7.21 17.09 -7.03
CA ALA A 119 -6.30 16.20 -7.77
C ALA A 119 -4.86 16.46 -7.36
N TYR A 120 -4.10 15.40 -7.18
CA TYR A 120 -2.66 15.47 -6.89
C TYR A 120 -1.88 14.41 -7.66
N SER A 121 -0.57 14.63 -7.83
CA SER A 121 0.32 13.65 -8.42
C SER A 121 0.85 12.72 -7.34
N SER A 122 0.56 11.42 -7.49
CA SER A 122 1.05 10.37 -6.60
C SER A 122 2.24 9.66 -7.20
N GLU A 123 3.26 9.39 -6.40
CA GLU A 123 4.36 8.49 -6.78
C GLU A 123 3.90 7.04 -6.64
N VAL A 124 4.21 6.23 -7.66
CA VAL A 124 3.91 4.81 -7.70
C VAL A 124 5.20 4.04 -7.96
N PHE A 125 5.50 3.08 -7.09
CA PHE A 125 6.54 2.08 -7.31
C PHE A 125 5.91 0.75 -7.64
N TYR A 126 6.42 0.08 -8.68
CA TYR A 126 6.01 -1.28 -9.02
C TYR A 126 7.20 -2.12 -9.46
N GLY A 127 7.07 -3.43 -9.29
CA GLY A 127 8.09 -4.39 -9.68
C GLY A 127 7.58 -5.81 -9.63
N VAL A 128 8.44 -6.75 -9.94
CA VAL A 128 8.16 -8.19 -9.92
C VAL A 128 8.73 -8.78 -8.63
N ALA A 129 7.87 -9.30 -7.77
CA ALA A 129 8.27 -10.06 -6.60
C ALA A 129 8.74 -11.46 -7.00
N VAL A 130 9.89 -11.87 -6.50
CA VAL A 130 10.55 -13.14 -6.86
C VAL A 130 11.05 -13.89 -5.64
N ARG A 131 11.14 -15.23 -5.75
CA ARG A 131 11.89 -16.12 -4.82
C ARG A 131 13.18 -16.56 -5.49
N LYS A 132 14.28 -16.50 -4.75
CA LYS A 132 15.55 -17.08 -5.18
C LYS A 132 15.46 -18.62 -5.20
N ARG A 133 16.14 -19.24 -6.13
CA ARG A 133 16.27 -20.70 -6.23
C ARG A 133 17.58 -21.16 -5.65
#